data_10e13f024baa9a97c3c8cdd6c0f0793d
#
_entry.id   10e13f024baa9a97c3c8cdd6c0f0793d
#
_cell.length_a   1.000
_cell.length_b   1.000
_cell.length_c   1.000
_cell.angle_alpha   90.00
_cell.angle_beta   90.00
_cell.angle_gamma   90.00
#
_symmetry.space_group_name_H-M   'P 1'
#
loop_
_entity.id
_entity.type
_entity.pdbx_description
1 polymer ?
#
loop_
_entity_poly.entity_id
_entity_poly.type
_entity_poly.pdbx_seq_one_letter_code
_entity_poly.pdbx_strand_id
1 'polypeptide(L)'
;MSRLDSHLEAALERITRAGQRRTLRATTLLPGGRIERAGRTMLDFSSNDYLGLARHPLLVERSAEWAARDGSGSGSSRLVTGTSAAHLALEARIAAFKHCEAALIFASGWQANAATIPALLAAIPGVAVFTDRLIHASMHAGIAMAGVRQHRFRHNDLGHLETLLADKGADAPARLILT
;
A
#
# COMPACT_ATOMS: atom_id res chain seq x y z
N MET A 1 -6.03 27.97 23.59
CA MET A 1 -6.30 26.67 22.92
C MET A 1 -7.56 26.79 22.09
N SER A 2 -7.56 26.41 20.84
CA SER A 2 -8.78 26.46 20.02
C SER A 2 -9.74 25.33 20.41
N ARG A 3 -11.03 25.46 20.05
CA ARG A 3 -12.02 24.38 20.25
C ARG A 3 -11.59 23.07 19.53
N LEU A 4 -10.90 23.21 18.41
CA LEU A 4 -10.34 22.08 17.65
C LEU A 4 -9.25 21.36 18.46
N ASP A 5 -8.31 22.12 19.06
CA ASP A 5 -7.22 21.54 19.86
C ASP A 5 -7.76 20.67 20.98
N SER A 6 -8.79 21.15 21.70
CA SER A 6 -9.42 20.39 22.79
C SER A 6 -10.04 19.06 22.31
N HIS A 7 -10.65 19.04 21.11
CA HIS A 7 -11.17 17.79 20.53
C HIS A 7 -10.05 16.83 20.13
N LEU A 8 -8.95 17.33 19.56
CA LEU A 8 -7.80 16.52 19.16
C LEU A 8 -7.08 15.92 20.39
N GLU A 9 -6.90 16.72 21.45
CA GLU A 9 -6.31 16.24 22.70
C GLU A 9 -7.16 15.14 23.33
N ALA A 10 -8.47 15.35 23.45
CA ALA A 10 -9.38 14.33 23.97
C ALA A 10 -9.36 13.04 23.14
N ALA A 11 -9.23 13.15 21.80
CA ALA A 11 -9.06 11.99 20.93
C ALA A 11 -7.73 11.26 21.18
N LEU A 12 -6.62 12.00 21.30
CA LEU A 12 -5.31 11.43 21.62
C LEU A 12 -5.28 10.76 23.00
N GLU A 13 -5.93 11.34 23.99
CA GLU A 13 -6.06 10.70 25.31
C GLU A 13 -6.82 9.38 25.24
N ARG A 14 -7.93 9.30 24.51
CA ARG A 14 -8.67 8.03 24.33
C ARG A 14 -7.78 6.95 23.70
N ILE A 15 -7.03 7.28 22.64
CA ILE A 15 -6.10 6.38 21.98
C ILE A 15 -4.99 5.94 22.94
N THR A 16 -4.50 6.88 23.78
CA THR A 16 -3.45 6.60 24.77
C THR A 16 -3.96 5.66 25.87
N ARG A 17 -5.15 5.92 26.42
CA ARG A 17 -5.79 5.05 27.43
C ARG A 17 -6.08 3.65 26.90
N ALA A 18 -6.41 3.53 25.61
CA ALA A 18 -6.59 2.25 24.95
C ALA A 18 -5.27 1.51 24.62
N GLY A 19 -4.10 2.07 24.96
CA GLY A 19 -2.80 1.48 24.64
C GLY A 19 -2.47 1.48 23.13
N GLN A 20 -3.21 2.26 22.34
CA GLN A 20 -3.10 2.26 20.87
C GLN A 20 -2.30 3.45 20.30
N ARG A 21 -1.77 4.31 21.19
CA ARG A 21 -0.96 5.44 20.74
C ARG A 21 0.34 4.97 20.11
N ARG A 22 0.55 5.33 18.84
CA ARG A 22 1.79 5.09 18.11
C ARG A 22 2.61 6.37 18.05
N THR A 23 3.92 6.24 18.29
CA THR A 23 4.87 7.35 18.18
C THR A 23 5.94 7.01 17.16
N LEU A 24 6.30 7.99 16.34
CA LEU A 24 7.43 7.86 15.41
C LEU A 24 8.74 7.88 16.20
N ARG A 25 9.63 6.95 15.89
CA ARG A 25 10.95 6.87 16.50
C ARG A 25 11.99 6.81 15.38
N ALA A 26 12.99 7.70 15.47
CA ALA A 26 14.13 7.68 14.55
C ALA A 26 14.84 6.33 14.63
N THR A 27 15.22 5.82 13.48
CA THR A 27 15.91 4.54 13.34
C THR A 27 17.01 4.70 12.29
N THR A 28 18.23 4.29 12.63
CA THR A 28 19.37 4.26 11.70
C THR A 28 19.52 2.84 11.17
N LEU A 29 19.53 2.69 9.86
CA LEU A 29 19.79 1.41 9.21
C LEU A 29 21.28 1.10 9.27
N LEU A 30 21.65 -0.10 9.72
CA LEU A 30 22.99 -0.61 9.80
C LEU A 30 23.20 -1.79 8.83
N PRO A 31 24.44 -2.13 8.47
CA PRO A 31 24.71 -3.33 7.68
C PRO A 31 24.24 -4.63 8.36
N GLY A 32 23.94 -5.65 7.53
CA GLY A 32 23.59 -6.99 8.03
C GLY A 32 22.20 -7.08 8.66
N GLY A 33 21.22 -6.33 8.15
CA GLY A 33 19.82 -6.40 8.64
C GLY A 33 19.66 -5.90 10.07
N ARG A 34 20.54 -4.99 10.51
CA ARG A 34 20.49 -4.38 11.84
C ARG A 34 20.01 -2.94 11.78
N ILE A 35 19.47 -2.49 12.87
CA ILE A 35 19.07 -1.10 13.10
C ILE A 35 19.59 -0.60 14.44
N GLU A 36 19.82 0.70 14.51
CA GLU A 36 20.00 1.40 15.78
C GLU A 36 18.76 2.23 16.08
N ARG A 37 18.24 2.10 17.30
CA ARG A 37 17.12 2.88 17.81
C ARG A 37 17.32 3.15 19.29
N ALA A 38 17.27 4.44 19.68
CA ALA A 38 17.49 4.87 21.05
C ALA A 38 18.80 4.35 21.67
N GLY A 39 19.90 4.39 20.91
CA GLY A 39 21.24 3.93 21.34
C GLY A 39 21.39 2.40 21.44
N ARG A 40 20.43 1.62 20.97
CA ARG A 40 20.48 0.16 20.98
C ARG A 40 20.51 -0.40 19.58
N THR A 41 21.47 -1.26 19.31
CA THR A 41 21.55 -2.05 18.07
C THR A 41 20.70 -3.31 18.22
N MET A 42 19.88 -3.61 17.22
CA MET A 42 19.02 -4.80 17.18
C MET A 42 18.88 -5.34 15.74
N LEU A 43 18.44 -6.58 15.59
CA LEU A 43 18.06 -7.13 14.29
C LEU A 43 16.72 -6.55 13.86
N ASP A 44 16.59 -6.24 12.56
CA ASP A 44 15.36 -5.69 11.99
C ASP A 44 14.51 -6.79 11.32
N PHE A 45 13.53 -7.29 12.04
CA PHE A 45 12.52 -8.23 11.50
C PHE A 45 11.28 -7.52 10.94
N SER A 46 11.29 -6.18 10.89
CA SER A 46 10.15 -5.38 10.41
C SER A 46 10.38 -4.79 9.03
N SER A 47 11.59 -4.98 8.47
CA SER A 47 11.93 -4.49 7.14
C SER A 47 11.25 -5.28 6.03
N ASN A 48 10.79 -4.58 4.99
CA ASN A 48 10.36 -5.17 3.73
C ASN A 48 11.50 -5.37 2.72
N ASP A 49 12.73 -5.02 3.09
CA ASP A 49 13.92 -5.19 2.25
C ASP A 49 14.46 -6.63 2.32
N TYR A 50 13.62 -7.59 1.90
CA TYR A 50 13.91 -9.03 1.98
C TYR A 50 15.15 -9.46 1.21
N LEU A 51 15.51 -8.74 0.16
CA LEU A 51 16.66 -9.04 -0.70
C LEU A 51 17.88 -8.15 -0.39
N GLY A 52 17.78 -7.25 0.58
CA GLY A 52 18.87 -6.32 0.94
C GLY A 52 19.20 -5.31 -0.17
N LEU A 53 18.24 -4.99 -1.04
CA LEU A 53 18.45 -4.16 -2.21
C LEU A 53 18.44 -2.65 -1.91
N ALA A 54 17.85 -2.23 -0.80
CA ALA A 54 17.73 -0.80 -0.48
C ALA A 54 19.07 -0.07 -0.38
N ARG A 55 20.16 -0.78 -0.09
CA ARG A 55 21.53 -0.24 0.00
C ARG A 55 22.51 -0.96 -0.93
N HIS A 56 22.02 -1.65 -1.93
CA HIS A 56 22.86 -2.33 -2.91
C HIS A 56 23.68 -1.29 -3.70
N PRO A 57 25.03 -1.39 -3.78
CA PRO A 57 25.87 -0.35 -4.38
C PRO A 57 25.44 0.05 -5.78
N LEU A 58 25.18 -0.93 -6.65
CA LEU A 58 24.72 -0.67 -8.02
C LEU A 58 23.39 0.11 -8.07
N LEU A 59 22.45 -0.18 -7.17
CA LEU A 59 21.16 0.53 -7.14
C LEU A 59 21.31 1.96 -6.64
N VAL A 60 22.19 2.18 -5.67
CA VAL A 60 22.54 3.52 -5.17
C VAL A 60 23.20 4.33 -6.27
N GLU A 61 24.22 3.77 -6.96
CA GLU A 61 24.90 4.39 -8.09
C GLU A 61 23.92 4.78 -9.20
N ARG A 62 23.09 3.83 -9.66
CA ARG A 62 22.08 4.08 -10.69
C ARG A 62 21.04 5.12 -10.28
N SER A 63 20.60 5.11 -9.03
CA SER A 63 19.68 6.14 -8.54
C SER A 63 20.30 7.53 -8.59
N ALA A 64 21.58 7.67 -8.24
CA ALA A 64 22.30 8.93 -8.31
C ALA A 64 22.47 9.41 -9.77
N GLU A 65 22.83 8.52 -10.69
CA GLU A 65 22.93 8.82 -12.14
C GLU A 65 21.58 9.33 -12.72
N TRP A 66 20.48 8.62 -12.39
CA TRP A 66 19.16 9.02 -12.85
C TRP A 66 18.72 10.37 -12.25
N ALA A 67 18.96 10.58 -10.97
CA ALA A 67 18.66 11.86 -10.32
C ALA A 67 19.46 13.02 -10.92
N ALA A 68 20.72 12.80 -11.26
CA ALA A 68 21.56 13.81 -11.90
C ALA A 68 21.10 14.15 -13.32
N ARG A 69 20.59 13.17 -14.07
CA ARG A 69 20.12 13.33 -15.45
C ARG A 69 18.72 13.90 -15.56
N ASP A 70 17.79 13.35 -14.76
CA ASP A 70 16.35 13.59 -14.92
C ASP A 70 15.74 14.41 -13.77
N GLY A 71 16.53 14.77 -12.76
CA GLY A 71 16.07 15.45 -11.56
C GLY A 71 15.54 14.50 -10.48
N SER A 72 15.21 15.06 -9.32
CA SER A 72 14.79 14.32 -8.14
C SER A 72 13.27 14.15 -7.96
N GLY A 73 12.48 14.59 -8.93
CA GLY A 73 11.03 14.52 -8.86
C GLY A 73 10.34 14.85 -10.18
N SER A 74 9.06 14.52 -10.25
CA SER A 74 8.26 14.65 -11.47
C SER A 74 7.75 16.08 -11.74
N GLY A 75 7.80 16.97 -10.75
CA GLY A 75 7.34 18.36 -10.86
C GLY A 75 5.83 18.56 -11.03
N SER A 76 5.07 17.50 -11.34
CA SER A 76 3.63 17.54 -11.58
C SER A 76 2.98 16.16 -11.38
N SER A 77 1.65 16.11 -11.42
CA SER A 77 0.91 14.85 -11.47
C SER A 77 1.13 14.14 -12.80
N ARG A 78 1.00 12.81 -12.79
CA ARG A 78 1.24 11.98 -13.99
C ARG A 78 0.32 12.31 -15.16
N LEU A 79 -0.92 12.72 -14.91
CA LEU A 79 -1.89 13.06 -15.95
C LEU A 79 -1.65 14.42 -16.59
N VAL A 80 -0.81 15.28 -16.00
CA VAL A 80 -0.49 16.60 -16.54
C VAL A 80 0.88 16.55 -17.24
N THR A 81 1.96 16.84 -16.54
CA THR A 81 3.33 16.85 -17.08
C THR A 81 4.30 15.96 -16.33
N GLY A 82 3.84 15.24 -15.28
CA GLY A 82 4.69 14.44 -14.40
C GLY A 82 4.99 13.02 -14.91
N THR A 83 4.49 12.60 -16.08
CA THR A 83 4.88 11.32 -16.68
C THR A 83 6.11 11.50 -17.56
N SER A 84 7.25 11.01 -17.11
CA SER A 84 8.50 10.99 -17.88
C SER A 84 8.63 9.72 -18.72
N ALA A 85 9.55 9.71 -19.68
CA ALA A 85 9.91 8.53 -20.44
C ALA A 85 10.38 7.36 -19.54
N ALA A 86 11.02 7.67 -18.40
CA ALA A 86 11.43 6.66 -17.42
C ALA A 86 10.25 5.92 -16.77
N HIS A 87 9.15 6.61 -16.50
CA HIS A 87 7.93 5.97 -15.99
C HIS A 87 7.39 4.95 -17.00
N LEU A 88 7.23 5.35 -18.25
CA LEU A 88 6.71 4.47 -19.30
C LEU A 88 7.62 3.27 -19.57
N ALA A 89 8.92 3.49 -19.60
CA ALA A 89 9.91 2.41 -19.78
C ALA A 89 9.88 1.41 -18.61
N LEU A 90 9.74 1.89 -17.37
CA LEU A 90 9.64 1.04 -16.20
C LEU A 90 8.33 0.23 -16.20
N GLU A 91 7.19 0.86 -16.51
CA GLU A 91 5.89 0.18 -16.64
C GLU A 91 5.93 -0.93 -17.70
N ALA A 92 6.48 -0.65 -18.87
CA ALA A 92 6.65 -1.66 -19.92
C ALA A 92 7.54 -2.83 -19.46
N ARG A 93 8.63 -2.54 -18.74
CA ARG A 93 9.54 -3.56 -18.21
C ARG A 93 8.90 -4.41 -17.12
N ILE A 94 8.10 -3.80 -16.23
CA ILE A 94 7.35 -4.53 -15.19
C ILE A 94 6.28 -5.42 -15.85
N ALA A 95 5.54 -4.90 -16.82
CA ALA A 95 4.54 -5.66 -17.55
C ALA A 95 5.16 -6.91 -18.21
N ALA A 96 6.28 -6.75 -18.92
CA ALA A 96 7.03 -7.86 -19.52
C ALA A 96 7.52 -8.87 -18.48
N PHE A 97 8.10 -8.38 -17.35
CA PHE A 97 8.61 -9.23 -16.27
C PHE A 97 7.49 -10.03 -15.58
N LYS A 98 6.30 -9.46 -15.46
CA LYS A 98 5.14 -10.08 -14.81
C LYS A 98 4.25 -10.85 -15.79
N HIS A 99 4.59 -10.88 -17.08
CA HIS A 99 3.80 -11.51 -18.15
C HIS A 99 2.35 -11.01 -18.20
N CYS A 100 2.15 -9.69 -18.06
CA CYS A 100 0.84 -9.05 -18.16
C CYS A 100 0.85 -7.97 -19.26
N GLU A 101 -0.34 -7.59 -19.72
CA GLU A 101 -0.50 -6.63 -20.84
C GLU A 101 0.00 -5.22 -20.48
N ALA A 102 -0.19 -4.80 -19.24
CA ALA A 102 0.18 -3.48 -18.79
C ALA A 102 0.57 -3.47 -17.31
N ALA A 103 1.30 -2.45 -16.90
CA ALA A 103 1.58 -2.14 -15.51
C ALA A 103 1.41 -0.63 -15.29
N LEU A 104 1.05 -0.25 -14.08
CA LEU A 104 0.95 1.13 -13.66
C LEU A 104 1.68 1.30 -12.33
N ILE A 105 2.61 2.25 -12.26
CA ILE A 105 3.35 2.56 -11.04
C ILE A 105 2.73 3.73 -10.27
N PHE A 106 2.80 3.62 -8.95
CA PHE A 106 2.33 4.61 -7.99
C PHE A 106 3.46 4.99 -7.04
N ALA A 107 3.35 6.16 -6.41
CA ALA A 107 4.33 6.63 -5.44
C ALA A 107 4.41 5.77 -4.16
N SER A 108 3.37 4.99 -3.86
CA SER A 108 3.34 4.05 -2.74
C SER A 108 2.33 2.93 -2.96
N GLY A 109 2.50 1.79 -2.27
CA GLY A 109 1.51 0.72 -2.26
C GLY A 109 0.16 1.15 -1.65
N TRP A 110 0.18 2.08 -0.69
CA TRP A 110 -1.05 2.68 -0.18
C TRP A 110 -1.83 3.36 -1.30
N GLN A 111 -1.18 4.23 -2.07
CA GLN A 111 -1.79 4.94 -3.18
C GLN A 111 -2.28 3.97 -4.27
N ALA A 112 -1.51 2.95 -4.59
CA ALA A 112 -1.90 1.92 -5.54
C ALA A 112 -3.24 1.27 -5.15
N ASN A 113 -3.36 0.78 -3.92
CA ASN A 113 -4.58 0.14 -3.43
C ASN A 113 -5.74 1.14 -3.30
N ALA A 114 -5.49 2.33 -2.73
CA ALA A 114 -6.52 3.34 -2.49
C ALA A 114 -7.07 3.96 -3.79
N ALA A 115 -6.32 3.92 -4.90
CA ALA A 115 -6.76 4.41 -6.20
C ALA A 115 -7.35 3.30 -7.08
N THR A 116 -6.71 2.13 -7.14
CA THR A 116 -7.10 1.04 -8.05
C THR A 116 -8.39 0.36 -7.60
N ILE A 117 -8.54 0.08 -6.30
CA ILE A 117 -9.73 -0.63 -5.80
C ILE A 117 -11.02 0.15 -6.08
N PRO A 118 -11.15 1.45 -5.70
CA PRO A 118 -12.37 2.20 -6.03
C PRO A 118 -12.61 2.32 -7.53
N ALA A 119 -11.56 2.44 -8.34
CA ALA A 119 -11.71 2.50 -9.79
C ALA A 119 -12.29 1.20 -10.37
N LEU A 120 -11.82 0.04 -9.90
CA LEU A 120 -12.38 -1.27 -10.28
C LEU A 120 -13.84 -1.42 -9.83
N LEU A 121 -14.15 -1.00 -8.60
CA LEU A 121 -15.50 -1.08 -8.05
C LEU A 121 -16.49 -0.16 -8.78
N ALA A 122 -16.03 1.01 -9.22
CA ALA A 122 -16.83 1.93 -10.04
C ALA A 122 -17.06 1.40 -11.45
N ALA A 123 -16.10 0.69 -12.03
CA ALA A 123 -16.19 0.13 -13.37
C ALA A 123 -17.17 -1.05 -13.46
N ILE A 124 -17.45 -1.75 -12.36
CA ILE A 124 -18.31 -2.94 -12.34
C ILE A 124 -19.42 -2.75 -11.30
N PRO A 125 -20.51 -2.04 -11.63
CA PRO A 125 -21.64 -1.84 -10.71
C PRO A 125 -22.21 -3.19 -10.23
N GLY A 126 -22.40 -3.32 -8.92
CA GLY A 126 -22.93 -4.55 -8.32
C GLY A 126 -21.90 -5.66 -8.08
N VAL A 127 -20.59 -5.40 -8.27
CA VAL A 127 -19.54 -6.35 -7.96
C VAL A 127 -19.57 -6.75 -6.47
N ALA A 128 -19.48 -8.06 -6.18
CA ALA A 128 -19.37 -8.57 -4.82
C ALA A 128 -17.90 -8.57 -4.38
N VAL A 129 -17.62 -7.98 -3.22
CA VAL A 129 -16.25 -7.82 -2.69
C VAL A 129 -16.03 -8.77 -1.52
N PHE A 130 -15.04 -9.65 -1.65
CA PHE A 130 -14.63 -10.60 -0.63
C PHE A 130 -13.22 -10.27 -0.16
N THR A 131 -13.02 -10.18 1.16
CA THR A 131 -11.73 -9.78 1.71
C THR A 131 -11.25 -10.78 2.75
N ASP A 132 -9.99 -11.15 2.68
CA ASP A 132 -9.35 -11.80 3.81
C ASP A 132 -9.41 -10.87 5.03
N ARG A 133 -9.54 -11.44 6.21
CA ARG A 133 -9.67 -10.68 7.46
C ARG A 133 -8.45 -9.83 7.79
N LEU A 134 -7.27 -10.18 7.26
CA LEU A 134 -6.00 -9.54 7.53
C LEU A 134 -5.43 -8.76 6.34
N ILE A 135 -6.24 -8.40 5.36
CA ILE A 135 -5.77 -7.54 4.26
C ILE A 135 -5.21 -6.22 4.78
N HIS A 136 -4.33 -5.64 4.00
CA HIS A 136 -3.71 -4.36 4.36
C HIS A 136 -4.74 -3.23 4.50
N ALA A 137 -4.50 -2.32 5.44
CA ALA A 137 -5.40 -1.20 5.74
C ALA A 137 -5.74 -0.32 4.53
N SER A 138 -4.83 -0.17 3.56
CA SER A 138 -5.07 0.58 2.31
C SER A 138 -6.15 -0.06 1.43
N MET A 139 -6.28 -1.39 1.44
CA MET A 139 -7.34 -2.08 0.70
C MET A 139 -8.71 -1.81 1.34
N HIS A 140 -8.79 -1.87 2.67
CA HIS A 140 -10.01 -1.46 3.38
C HIS A 140 -10.38 0.00 3.09
N ALA A 141 -9.39 0.90 3.05
CA ALA A 141 -9.60 2.31 2.71
C ALA A 141 -10.15 2.46 1.28
N GLY A 142 -9.58 1.75 0.30
CA GLY A 142 -10.06 1.76 -1.09
C GLY A 142 -11.51 1.29 -1.22
N ILE A 143 -11.90 0.20 -0.54
CA ILE A 143 -13.28 -0.29 -0.54
C ILE A 143 -14.23 0.72 0.11
N ALA A 144 -13.82 1.30 1.25
CA ALA A 144 -14.62 2.29 1.96
C ALA A 144 -14.84 3.56 1.14
N MET A 145 -13.82 4.02 0.39
CA MET A 145 -13.93 5.16 -0.53
C MET A 145 -14.96 4.92 -1.64
N ALA A 146 -15.12 3.69 -2.09
CA ALA A 146 -16.15 3.31 -3.07
C ALA A 146 -17.56 3.15 -2.46
N GLY A 147 -17.70 3.19 -1.13
CA GLY A 147 -18.98 2.99 -0.45
C GLY A 147 -19.55 1.56 -0.59
N VAL A 148 -18.73 0.59 -0.99
CA VAL A 148 -19.17 -0.79 -1.25
C VAL A 148 -19.01 -1.64 0.02
N ARG A 149 -19.99 -2.54 0.25
CA ARG A 149 -19.92 -3.52 1.33
C ARG A 149 -18.93 -4.63 0.99
N GLN A 150 -18.05 -4.99 1.94
CA GLN A 150 -17.14 -6.14 1.83
C GLN A 150 -17.67 -7.33 2.66
N HIS A 151 -17.48 -8.53 2.14
CA HIS A 151 -17.74 -9.80 2.82
C HIS A 151 -16.39 -10.36 3.30
N ARG A 152 -16.17 -10.40 4.62
CA ARG A 152 -14.88 -10.78 5.21
C ARG A 152 -14.84 -12.27 5.51
N PHE A 153 -13.88 -12.99 4.94
CA PHE A 153 -13.62 -14.39 5.29
C PHE A 153 -12.47 -14.53 6.30
N ARG A 154 -12.41 -15.67 6.99
CA ARG A 154 -11.36 -15.98 7.93
C ARG A 154 -10.02 -16.08 7.21
N HIS A 155 -8.94 -15.61 7.86
CA HIS A 155 -7.60 -15.57 7.27
C HIS A 155 -7.18 -16.97 6.74
N ASN A 156 -6.82 -16.99 5.46
CA ASN A 156 -6.43 -18.21 4.72
C ASN A 156 -7.44 -19.36 4.73
N ASP A 157 -8.72 -19.11 5.02
CA ASP A 157 -9.77 -20.11 5.04
C ASP A 157 -10.54 -20.13 3.71
N LEU A 158 -10.10 -21.00 2.81
CA LEU A 158 -10.70 -21.14 1.48
C LEU A 158 -12.14 -21.71 1.56
N GLY A 159 -12.42 -22.63 2.49
CA GLY A 159 -13.77 -23.16 2.66
C GLY A 159 -14.78 -22.10 3.11
N HIS A 160 -14.36 -21.18 4.00
CA HIS A 160 -15.19 -20.05 4.35
C HIS A 160 -15.36 -19.07 3.17
N LEU A 161 -14.33 -18.84 2.36
CA LEU A 161 -14.43 -18.05 1.15
C LEU A 161 -15.42 -18.66 0.16
N GLU A 162 -15.33 -19.97 -0.12
CA GLU A 162 -16.25 -20.70 -0.98
C GLU A 162 -17.71 -20.57 -0.52
N THR A 163 -17.96 -20.72 0.78
CA THR A 163 -19.29 -20.54 1.38
C THR A 163 -19.82 -19.12 1.11
N LEU A 164 -18.99 -18.09 1.31
CA LEU A 164 -19.38 -16.71 1.07
C LEU A 164 -19.60 -16.41 -0.42
N LEU A 165 -18.79 -16.99 -1.31
CA LEU A 165 -18.95 -16.85 -2.75
C LEU A 165 -20.27 -17.43 -3.23
N ALA A 166 -20.67 -18.59 -2.68
CA ALA A 166 -21.95 -19.22 -3.00
C ALA A 166 -23.16 -18.43 -2.45
N ASP A 167 -23.06 -17.92 -1.20
CA ASP A 167 -24.18 -17.23 -0.54
C ASP A 167 -24.32 -15.76 -0.97
N LYS A 168 -23.23 -15.02 -1.07
CA LYS A 168 -23.23 -13.56 -1.29
C LYS A 168 -22.77 -13.13 -2.69
N GLY A 169 -22.19 -14.06 -3.45
CA GLY A 169 -21.63 -13.79 -4.76
C GLY A 169 -22.42 -14.45 -5.91
N ALA A 170 -23.45 -15.25 -5.63
CA ALA A 170 -24.13 -16.05 -6.64
C ALA A 170 -24.67 -15.20 -7.80
N ASP A 171 -25.37 -14.12 -7.48
CA ASP A 171 -26.05 -13.24 -8.44
C ASP A 171 -25.22 -12.00 -8.83
N ALA A 172 -23.97 -11.88 -8.31
CA ALA A 172 -23.13 -10.72 -8.61
C ALA A 172 -22.56 -10.81 -10.04
N PRO A 173 -22.53 -9.70 -10.80
CA PRO A 173 -21.98 -9.68 -12.16
C PRO A 173 -20.48 -10.00 -12.21
N ALA A 174 -19.77 -9.73 -11.12
CA ALA A 174 -18.37 -10.10 -10.93
C ALA A 174 -18.05 -10.26 -9.44
N ARG A 175 -16.93 -10.89 -9.14
CA ARG A 175 -16.44 -11.12 -7.78
C ARG A 175 -15.02 -10.60 -7.66
N LEU A 176 -14.77 -9.69 -6.74
CA LEU A 176 -13.43 -9.19 -6.41
C LEU A 176 -12.98 -9.81 -5.09
N ILE A 177 -11.91 -10.59 -5.13
CA ILE A 177 -11.29 -11.22 -3.96
C ILE A 177 -9.98 -10.48 -3.64
N LEU A 178 -9.84 -10.02 -2.41
CA LEU A 178 -8.64 -9.33 -1.92
C LEU A 178 -8.03 -10.13 -0.75
N THR A 179 -6.76 -10.50 -0.91
CA THR A 179 -5.99 -11.28 0.08
C THR A 179 -4.69 -10.60 0.45
#